data_9c15d5f204867089c94fdd767feefb29
#
_entry.id   9c15d5f204867089c94fdd767feefb29
#
_cell.length_a   1.000
_cell.length_b   1.000
_cell.length_c   1.000
_cell.angle_alpha   90.00
_cell.angle_beta   90.00
_cell.angle_gamma   90.00
#
_symmetry.space_group_name_H-M   'P 1'
#
loop_
_entity.id
_entity.type
_entity.pdbx_description
1 polymer ?
#
loop_
_entity_poly.entity_id
_entity_poly.type
_entity_poly.pdbx_seq_one_letter_code
_entity_poly.pdbx_strand_id
1 'polypeptide(L)'
;MSKRTLRIATRSSALALWQAEFIKSELERLHDNVTVELVKIKTQGDKILDVPLAKIGGKGLFVKELEEAMLDGRADLAVHSMKDVPMEFPEGLGLVAICEREDPTDAFVSNHYDNLDQLPQGAVVGTSSLRRETQLRANRPDLEIKMLRGNVNTRLAKLDAGEYDAIVLASSGLKRLGFHDRIRYSMPDTVSLPAVGQGALGIECRLSDDELLGLLEPLNHTDTADRVKAERALNRRLEGGCQVPIAAYALLEDDSTLWLRGLVGAVDGTRIFRVEGRAPRAEGERLGRELAEQLLAMGADKVLAEVYGHTPS
;
A
#
# COMPACT_ATOMS: atom_id res chain seq x y z
N MET A 1 -14.13 -34.88 -9.49
CA MET A 1 -14.03 -34.13 -8.21
C MET A 1 -15.19 -33.16 -8.12
N SER A 2 -15.79 -32.95 -6.96
CA SER A 2 -16.86 -31.95 -6.79
C SER A 2 -16.33 -30.57 -7.06
N LYS A 3 -17.09 -29.74 -7.77
CA LYS A 3 -16.74 -28.35 -8.05
C LYS A 3 -16.81 -27.53 -6.72
N ARG A 4 -15.76 -26.81 -6.37
CA ARG A 4 -15.73 -25.93 -5.21
C ARG A 4 -15.97 -24.49 -5.66
N THR A 5 -16.94 -23.81 -5.05
CA THR A 5 -17.15 -22.37 -5.26
C THR A 5 -16.45 -21.61 -4.14
N LEU A 6 -15.54 -20.71 -4.50
CA LEU A 6 -14.86 -19.78 -3.60
C LEU A 6 -15.48 -18.39 -3.74
N ARG A 7 -15.62 -17.67 -2.62
CA ARG A 7 -16.18 -16.31 -2.57
C ARG A 7 -15.12 -15.34 -2.16
N ILE A 8 -14.81 -14.37 -3.04
CA ILE A 8 -13.85 -13.29 -2.77
C ILE A 8 -14.61 -12.07 -2.26
N ALA A 9 -14.36 -11.66 -1.00
CA ALA A 9 -14.78 -10.36 -0.50
C ALA A 9 -13.99 -9.24 -1.17
N THR A 10 -14.67 -8.24 -1.73
CA THR A 10 -14.05 -7.11 -2.40
C THR A 10 -14.86 -5.84 -2.24
N ARG A 11 -14.19 -4.69 -2.30
CA ARG A 11 -14.85 -3.37 -2.38
C ARG A 11 -15.37 -3.13 -3.79
N SER A 12 -16.25 -2.12 -3.94
CA SER A 12 -16.87 -1.81 -5.23
C SER A 12 -16.08 -0.81 -6.09
N SER A 13 -14.90 -0.33 -5.65
CA SER A 13 -14.06 0.54 -6.47
C SER A 13 -13.48 -0.22 -7.67
N ALA A 14 -13.28 0.47 -8.79
CA ALA A 14 -12.76 -0.14 -10.02
C ALA A 14 -11.45 -0.91 -9.78
N LEU A 15 -10.52 -0.35 -8.97
CA LEU A 15 -9.25 -1.00 -8.65
C LEU A 15 -9.45 -2.25 -7.80
N ALA A 16 -10.32 -2.20 -6.78
CA ALA A 16 -10.60 -3.37 -5.94
C ALA A 16 -11.26 -4.50 -6.75
N LEU A 17 -12.19 -4.17 -7.63
CA LEU A 17 -12.81 -5.14 -8.54
C LEU A 17 -11.79 -5.74 -9.49
N TRP A 18 -10.91 -4.93 -10.09
CA TRP A 18 -9.84 -5.44 -10.95
C TRP A 18 -8.95 -6.46 -10.20
N GLN A 19 -8.56 -6.14 -8.96
CA GLN A 19 -7.73 -7.00 -8.14
C GLN A 19 -8.42 -8.34 -7.82
N ALA A 20 -9.70 -8.30 -7.49
CA ALA A 20 -10.49 -9.50 -7.20
C ALA A 20 -10.73 -10.35 -8.46
N GLU A 21 -11.01 -9.73 -9.61
CA GLU A 21 -11.16 -10.43 -10.91
C GLU A 21 -9.83 -11.05 -11.37
N PHE A 22 -8.70 -10.39 -11.13
CA PHE A 22 -7.38 -10.94 -11.41
C PHE A 22 -7.15 -12.23 -10.62
N ILE A 23 -7.36 -12.22 -9.29
CA ILE A 23 -7.20 -13.41 -8.44
C ILE A 23 -8.22 -14.51 -8.81
N LYS A 24 -9.46 -14.13 -9.13
CA LYS A 24 -10.46 -15.05 -9.65
C LYS A 24 -9.93 -15.77 -10.89
N SER A 25 -9.46 -15.03 -11.89
CA SER A 25 -8.94 -15.59 -13.14
C SER A 25 -7.76 -16.53 -12.89
N GLU A 26 -6.85 -16.17 -11.99
CA GLU A 26 -5.70 -17.02 -11.66
C GLU A 26 -6.12 -18.31 -10.94
N LEU A 27 -7.06 -18.25 -9.99
CA LEU A 27 -7.56 -19.44 -9.31
C LEU A 27 -8.29 -20.40 -10.26
N GLU A 28 -9.16 -19.87 -11.14
CA GLU A 28 -9.87 -20.66 -12.12
C GLU A 28 -8.94 -21.24 -13.22
N ARG A 29 -7.83 -20.54 -13.52
CA ARG A 29 -6.79 -21.03 -14.44
C ARG A 29 -5.95 -22.16 -13.84
N LEU A 30 -5.64 -22.05 -12.53
CA LEU A 30 -4.78 -23.02 -11.81
C LEU A 30 -5.55 -24.30 -11.39
N HIS A 31 -6.86 -24.21 -11.23
CA HIS A 31 -7.67 -25.27 -10.62
C HIS A 31 -8.97 -25.50 -11.39
N ASP A 32 -9.03 -26.52 -12.24
CA ASP A 32 -10.21 -26.87 -13.09
C ASP A 32 -11.49 -27.11 -12.30
N ASN A 33 -11.37 -27.49 -11.03
CA ASN A 33 -12.50 -27.79 -10.14
C ASN A 33 -12.92 -26.59 -9.26
N VAL A 34 -12.34 -25.42 -9.46
CA VAL A 34 -12.68 -24.20 -8.71
C VAL A 34 -13.52 -23.25 -9.57
N THR A 35 -14.53 -22.65 -8.97
CA THR A 35 -15.28 -21.53 -9.52
C THR A 35 -15.25 -20.40 -8.51
N VAL A 36 -15.11 -19.15 -8.94
CA VAL A 36 -14.98 -18.02 -8.04
C VAL A 36 -16.10 -17.01 -8.24
N GLU A 37 -16.71 -16.58 -7.14
CA GLU A 37 -17.72 -15.52 -7.08
C GLU A 37 -17.21 -14.31 -6.32
N LEU A 38 -17.60 -13.10 -6.73
CA LEU A 38 -17.24 -11.87 -6.03
C LEU A 38 -18.36 -11.41 -5.10
N VAL A 39 -18.04 -11.19 -3.83
CA VAL A 39 -18.94 -10.64 -2.82
C VAL A 39 -18.56 -9.17 -2.62
N LYS A 40 -19.34 -8.27 -3.22
CA LYS A 40 -19.12 -6.82 -3.13
C LYS A 40 -19.58 -6.29 -1.78
N ILE A 41 -18.67 -5.66 -1.05
CA ILE A 41 -18.90 -5.14 0.29
C ILE A 41 -18.57 -3.64 0.29
N LYS A 42 -19.44 -2.84 0.93
CA LYS A 42 -19.22 -1.41 1.11
C LYS A 42 -18.63 -1.14 2.49
N THR A 43 -17.41 -0.61 2.53
CA THR A 43 -16.70 -0.34 3.78
C THR A 43 -16.99 1.06 4.34
N GLN A 44 -16.67 1.29 5.60
CA GLN A 44 -16.75 2.63 6.21
C GLN A 44 -15.83 3.62 5.50
N GLY A 45 -14.63 3.18 5.10
CA GLY A 45 -13.71 4.01 4.33
C GLY A 45 -14.24 4.47 2.98
N ASP A 46 -15.19 3.73 2.38
CA ASP A 46 -15.86 4.11 1.13
C ASP A 46 -16.95 5.17 1.36
N LYS A 47 -17.49 5.27 2.59
CA LYS A 47 -18.56 6.22 2.93
C LYS A 47 -18.03 7.59 3.35
N ILE A 48 -16.83 7.64 3.94
CA ILE A 48 -16.27 8.87 4.52
C ILE A 48 -15.26 9.48 3.54
N LEU A 49 -15.67 10.51 2.81
CA LEU A 49 -14.84 11.16 1.79
C LEU A 49 -14.31 12.54 2.19
N ASP A 50 -14.94 13.19 3.18
CA ASP A 50 -14.73 14.61 3.48
C ASP A 50 -13.77 14.87 4.66
N VAL A 51 -13.26 13.84 5.30
CA VAL A 51 -12.37 13.97 6.47
C VAL A 51 -11.02 13.31 6.16
N PRO A 52 -9.87 13.94 6.53
CA PRO A 52 -8.56 13.30 6.40
C PRO A 52 -8.51 11.96 7.12
N LEU A 53 -7.92 10.93 6.49
CA LEU A 53 -7.82 9.58 7.08
C LEU A 53 -7.17 9.61 8.46
N ALA A 54 -6.19 10.49 8.67
CA ALA A 54 -5.51 10.67 9.95
C ALA A 54 -6.46 11.11 11.09
N LYS A 55 -7.57 11.78 10.78
CA LYS A 55 -8.56 12.25 11.79
C LYS A 55 -9.67 11.24 12.06
N ILE A 56 -9.89 10.27 11.17
CA ILE A 56 -10.97 9.30 11.33
C ILE A 56 -10.62 8.26 12.39
N GLY A 57 -9.32 8.04 12.63
CA GLY A 57 -8.80 7.07 13.60
C GLY A 57 -9.37 5.67 13.33
N GLY A 58 -8.56 4.68 13.25
CA GLY A 58 -9.04 3.32 13.08
C GLY A 58 -8.18 2.51 12.12
N LYS A 59 -7.52 1.52 12.67
CA LYS A 59 -6.87 0.47 11.89
C LYS A 59 -7.98 -0.27 11.12
N GLY A 60 -7.81 -0.48 9.83
CA GLY A 60 -8.70 -1.34 9.06
C GLY A 60 -9.94 -0.68 8.41
N LEU A 61 -10.00 0.64 8.21
CA LEU A 61 -11.15 1.35 7.60
C LEU A 61 -11.65 0.77 6.26
N PHE A 62 -10.81 0.04 5.55
CA PHE A 62 -11.11 -0.57 4.25
C PHE A 62 -11.14 -2.10 4.29
N VAL A 63 -10.87 -2.70 5.45
CA VAL A 63 -10.62 -4.14 5.60
C VAL A 63 -11.61 -4.80 6.55
N LYS A 64 -12.02 -4.11 7.61
CA LYS A 64 -12.85 -4.64 8.69
C LYS A 64 -14.11 -5.40 8.22
N GLU A 65 -14.88 -4.80 7.31
CA GLU A 65 -16.11 -5.43 6.82
C GLU A 65 -15.83 -6.63 5.91
N LEU A 66 -14.64 -6.68 5.28
CA LEU A 66 -14.19 -7.86 4.52
C LEU A 66 -13.79 -8.98 5.49
N GLU A 67 -13.07 -8.67 6.56
CA GLU A 67 -12.72 -9.61 7.64
C GLU A 67 -13.97 -10.18 8.32
N GLU A 68 -14.94 -9.33 8.67
CA GLU A 68 -16.25 -9.77 9.20
C GLU A 68 -16.94 -10.74 8.24
N ALA A 69 -16.94 -10.47 6.94
CA ALA A 69 -17.55 -11.36 5.95
C ALA A 69 -16.86 -12.73 5.86
N MET A 70 -15.54 -12.79 6.08
CA MET A 70 -14.82 -14.06 6.14
C MET A 70 -15.11 -14.81 7.43
N LEU A 71 -15.15 -14.13 8.58
CA LEU A 71 -15.47 -14.73 9.88
C LEU A 71 -16.91 -15.27 9.91
N ASP A 72 -17.87 -14.53 9.34
CA ASP A 72 -19.29 -14.93 9.25
C ASP A 72 -19.54 -16.02 8.18
N GLY A 73 -18.53 -16.41 7.40
CA GLY A 73 -18.66 -17.38 6.34
C GLY A 73 -19.42 -16.88 5.10
N ARG A 74 -19.60 -15.56 4.94
CA ARG A 74 -20.15 -14.95 3.71
C ARG A 74 -19.14 -14.88 2.58
N ALA A 75 -17.85 -14.86 2.90
CA ALA A 75 -16.75 -14.95 1.97
C ALA A 75 -15.71 -15.96 2.48
N ASP A 76 -14.85 -16.42 1.59
CA ASP A 76 -13.80 -17.40 1.90
C ASP A 76 -12.42 -16.73 1.97
N LEU A 77 -12.19 -15.71 1.14
CA LEU A 77 -10.96 -14.94 1.10
C LEU A 77 -11.24 -13.48 0.74
N ALA A 78 -10.25 -12.62 0.97
CA ALA A 78 -10.23 -11.23 0.54
C ALA A 78 -8.93 -10.90 -0.18
N VAL A 79 -8.99 -9.96 -1.13
CA VAL A 79 -7.84 -9.49 -1.90
C VAL A 79 -7.58 -8.02 -1.59
N HIS A 80 -6.34 -7.71 -1.23
CA HIS A 80 -5.93 -6.37 -0.78
C HIS A 80 -4.72 -5.86 -1.55
N SER A 81 -4.65 -4.54 -1.72
CA SER A 81 -3.36 -3.89 -1.94
C SER A 81 -2.53 -4.00 -0.66
N MET A 82 -1.32 -4.55 -0.72
CA MET A 82 -0.49 -4.82 0.46
C MET A 82 -0.23 -3.60 1.34
N LYS A 83 -0.15 -2.41 0.74
CA LYS A 83 0.04 -1.15 1.49
C LYS A 83 -1.14 -0.77 2.40
N ASP A 84 -2.32 -1.35 2.13
CA ASP A 84 -3.55 -1.08 2.88
C ASP A 84 -3.85 -2.18 3.91
N VAL A 85 -3.08 -3.28 3.90
CA VAL A 85 -3.21 -4.42 4.82
C VAL A 85 -2.73 -4.03 6.22
N PRO A 86 -3.56 -4.19 7.26
CA PRO A 86 -3.17 -3.90 8.64
C PRO A 86 -1.98 -4.78 9.08
N MET A 87 -1.27 -4.35 10.12
CA MET A 87 -0.14 -5.10 10.66
C MET A 87 -0.59 -6.31 11.48
N GLU A 88 -1.80 -6.27 12.03
CA GLU A 88 -2.42 -7.32 12.83
C GLU A 88 -3.75 -7.72 12.21
N PHE A 89 -4.09 -9.00 12.34
CA PHE A 89 -5.34 -9.58 11.85
C PHE A 89 -6.20 -10.02 13.01
N PRO A 90 -7.55 -10.10 12.83
CA PRO A 90 -8.43 -10.78 13.77
C PRO A 90 -8.01 -12.24 13.96
N GLU A 91 -8.32 -12.79 15.14
CA GLU A 91 -8.07 -14.19 15.43
C GLU A 91 -8.72 -15.10 14.38
N GLY A 92 -7.98 -16.06 13.88
CA GLY A 92 -8.41 -17.01 12.86
C GLY A 92 -8.26 -16.54 11.42
N LEU A 93 -7.91 -15.28 11.16
CA LEU A 93 -7.59 -14.76 9.83
C LEU A 93 -6.10 -14.50 9.67
N GLY A 94 -5.62 -14.51 8.44
CA GLY A 94 -4.23 -14.18 8.15
C GLY A 94 -3.95 -13.95 6.67
N LEU A 95 -2.83 -13.30 6.42
CA LEU A 95 -2.25 -13.12 5.10
C LEU A 95 -1.54 -14.41 4.70
N VAL A 96 -2.03 -15.06 3.67
CA VAL A 96 -1.57 -16.41 3.28
C VAL A 96 -0.77 -16.45 1.99
N ALA A 97 -0.98 -15.46 1.10
CA ALA A 97 -0.20 -15.32 -0.12
C ALA A 97 0.06 -13.85 -0.44
N ILE A 98 1.23 -13.57 -0.98
CA ILE A 98 1.62 -12.27 -1.53
C ILE A 98 2.01 -12.50 -2.98
N CYS A 99 1.21 -11.94 -3.89
CA CYS A 99 1.39 -12.10 -5.32
C CYS A 99 2.58 -11.31 -5.85
N GLU A 100 3.02 -11.64 -7.06
CA GLU A 100 4.10 -10.92 -7.74
C GLU A 100 3.84 -9.41 -7.73
N ARG A 101 4.90 -8.65 -7.44
CA ARG A 101 4.83 -7.21 -7.26
C ARG A 101 4.81 -6.49 -8.59
N GLU A 102 3.76 -5.73 -8.85
CA GLU A 102 3.70 -4.75 -9.92
C GLU A 102 4.57 -3.52 -9.55
N ASP A 103 4.77 -2.58 -10.46
CA ASP A 103 5.54 -1.35 -10.28
C ASP A 103 5.28 -0.66 -8.92
N PRO A 104 6.27 -0.63 -8.03
CA PRO A 104 6.12 -0.06 -6.69
C PRO A 104 6.21 1.46 -6.67
N THR A 105 6.56 2.11 -7.78
CA THR A 105 6.85 3.55 -7.82
C THR A 105 5.60 4.40 -7.58
N ASP A 106 5.82 5.63 -7.19
CA ASP A 106 4.82 6.67 -7.27
C ASP A 106 4.83 7.29 -8.69
N ALA A 107 3.66 7.51 -9.25
CA ALA A 107 3.48 8.14 -10.55
C ALA A 107 3.18 9.63 -10.37
N PHE A 108 3.95 10.47 -11.04
CA PHE A 108 3.62 11.86 -11.28
C PHE A 108 2.63 11.93 -12.46
N VAL A 109 1.49 12.54 -12.21
CA VAL A 109 0.41 12.69 -13.20
C VAL A 109 0.06 14.17 -13.33
N SER A 110 0.16 14.70 -14.54
CA SER A 110 -0.19 16.08 -14.86
C SER A 110 -0.70 16.18 -16.30
N ASN A 111 -1.56 17.16 -16.56
CA ASN A 111 -2.00 17.46 -17.94
C ASN A 111 -1.02 18.36 -18.69
N HIS A 112 -0.15 19.09 -17.96
CA HIS A 112 0.67 20.16 -18.54
C HIS A 112 2.17 19.99 -18.33
N TYR A 113 2.60 19.19 -17.32
CA TYR A 113 4.00 19.05 -16.94
C TYR A 113 4.44 17.60 -17.01
N ASP A 114 5.69 17.35 -17.39
CA ASP A 114 6.20 15.99 -17.56
C ASP A 114 6.83 15.41 -16.27
N ASN A 115 7.30 16.26 -15.37
CA ASN A 115 7.92 15.84 -14.12
C ASN A 115 7.80 16.93 -13.05
N LEU A 116 8.28 16.60 -11.84
CA LEU A 116 8.22 17.47 -10.66
C LEU A 116 9.03 18.77 -10.83
N ASP A 117 10.15 18.71 -11.57
CA ASP A 117 11.06 19.86 -11.74
C ASP A 117 10.48 20.92 -12.66
N GLN A 118 9.58 20.53 -13.56
CA GLN A 118 8.90 21.46 -14.49
C GLN A 118 7.74 22.25 -13.83
N LEU A 119 7.31 21.83 -12.63
CA LEU A 119 6.25 22.56 -11.92
C LEU A 119 6.71 23.97 -11.57
N PRO A 120 5.88 25.00 -11.84
CA PRO A 120 6.19 26.36 -11.40
C PRO A 120 6.23 26.47 -9.87
N GLN A 121 6.86 27.53 -9.39
CA GLN A 121 6.86 27.84 -7.96
C GLN A 121 5.42 28.06 -7.45
N GLY A 122 5.08 27.43 -6.32
CA GLY A 122 3.73 27.50 -5.75
C GLY A 122 2.70 26.63 -6.44
N ALA A 123 3.11 25.73 -7.37
CA ALA A 123 2.17 24.82 -8.03
C ALA A 123 1.46 23.90 -7.03
N VAL A 124 0.20 23.58 -7.33
CA VAL A 124 -0.67 22.79 -6.48
C VAL A 124 -0.53 21.30 -6.81
N VAL A 125 -0.06 20.51 -5.86
CA VAL A 125 0.09 19.05 -6.01
C VAL A 125 -0.87 18.31 -5.09
N GLY A 126 -1.69 17.42 -5.67
CA GLY A 126 -2.70 16.64 -4.95
C GLY A 126 -2.17 15.33 -4.40
N THR A 127 -2.25 15.15 -3.08
CA THR A 127 -2.05 13.88 -2.39
C THR A 127 -2.76 13.87 -1.04
N SER A 128 -3.14 12.69 -0.52
CA SER A 128 -3.59 12.50 0.87
C SER A 128 -2.64 11.57 1.65
N SER A 129 -1.50 11.24 1.07
CA SER A 129 -0.49 10.40 1.70
C SER A 129 0.55 11.27 2.37
N LEU A 130 0.63 11.22 3.71
CA LEU A 130 1.67 11.94 4.47
C LEU A 130 3.07 11.53 4.05
N ARG A 131 3.28 10.25 3.69
CA ARG A 131 4.54 9.76 3.15
C ARG A 131 4.94 10.50 1.86
N ARG A 132 4.01 10.72 0.95
CA ARG A 132 4.26 11.46 -0.30
C ARG A 132 4.45 12.95 -0.02
N GLU A 133 3.58 13.54 0.78
CA GLU A 133 3.65 14.95 1.15
C GLU A 133 5.00 15.31 1.76
N THR A 134 5.46 14.53 2.75
CA THR A 134 6.77 14.71 3.38
C THR A 134 7.91 14.73 2.36
N GLN A 135 7.93 13.76 1.45
CA GLN A 135 9.00 13.65 0.47
C GLN A 135 8.91 14.72 -0.63
N LEU A 136 7.69 15.09 -1.04
CA LEU A 136 7.48 16.20 -1.98
C LEU A 136 7.96 17.53 -1.38
N ARG A 137 7.57 17.85 -0.15
CA ARG A 137 8.00 19.09 0.53
C ARG A 137 9.50 19.14 0.78
N ALA A 138 10.14 18.02 1.05
CA ALA A 138 11.58 17.95 1.20
C ALA A 138 12.34 18.23 -0.10
N ASN A 139 11.81 17.79 -1.24
CA ASN A 139 12.41 18.02 -2.55
C ASN A 139 12.02 19.38 -3.15
N ARG A 140 10.79 19.82 -2.93
CA ARG A 140 10.19 21.04 -3.48
C ARG A 140 9.35 21.74 -2.39
N PRO A 141 9.99 22.45 -1.45
CA PRO A 141 9.32 23.13 -0.33
C PRO A 141 8.40 24.28 -0.77
N ASP A 142 8.55 24.73 -2.00
CA ASP A 142 7.76 25.78 -2.63
C ASP A 142 6.36 25.31 -3.09
N LEU A 143 6.11 23.99 -3.18
CA LEU A 143 4.84 23.47 -3.68
C LEU A 143 3.73 23.61 -2.64
N GLU A 144 2.52 23.89 -3.14
CA GLU A 144 1.31 23.82 -2.33
C GLU A 144 0.75 22.40 -2.38
N ILE A 145 0.82 21.66 -1.27
CA ILE A 145 0.26 20.31 -1.20
C ILE A 145 -1.18 20.39 -0.71
N LYS A 146 -2.11 19.91 -1.54
CA LYS A 146 -3.55 19.84 -1.22
C LYS A 146 -4.05 18.40 -1.11
N MET A 147 -4.99 18.21 -0.18
CA MET A 147 -5.64 16.92 0.03
C MET A 147 -6.38 16.46 -1.23
N LEU A 148 -6.09 15.23 -1.68
CA LEU A 148 -6.73 14.58 -2.83
C LEU A 148 -7.38 13.27 -2.39
N ARG A 149 -8.72 13.21 -2.33
CA ARG A 149 -9.51 12.04 -1.92
C ARG A 149 -10.35 11.48 -3.07
N GLY A 150 -10.75 10.23 -2.91
CA GLY A 150 -11.55 9.47 -3.88
C GLY A 150 -10.78 8.25 -4.41
N ASN A 151 -11.41 7.47 -5.29
CA ASN A 151 -10.76 6.41 -6.05
C ASN A 151 -9.89 7.00 -7.18
N VAL A 152 -9.18 6.15 -7.91
CA VAL A 152 -8.26 6.58 -8.99
C VAL A 152 -9.00 7.44 -10.02
N ASN A 153 -10.17 7.01 -10.49
CA ASN A 153 -10.95 7.73 -11.50
C ASN A 153 -11.38 9.12 -11.00
N THR A 154 -11.86 9.21 -9.77
CA THR A 154 -12.25 10.48 -9.14
C THR A 154 -11.07 11.44 -9.04
N ARG A 155 -9.88 10.93 -8.67
CA ARG A 155 -8.67 11.76 -8.54
C ARG A 155 -8.20 12.27 -9.90
N LEU A 156 -8.25 11.43 -10.95
CA LEU A 156 -7.95 11.85 -12.32
C LEU A 156 -8.95 12.90 -12.81
N ALA A 157 -10.24 12.72 -12.55
CA ALA A 157 -11.27 13.70 -12.92
C ALA A 157 -11.06 15.06 -12.27
N LYS A 158 -10.62 15.11 -10.99
CA LYS A 158 -10.27 16.37 -10.30
C LYS A 158 -9.07 17.07 -10.93
N LEU A 159 -8.05 16.30 -11.35
CA LEU A 159 -6.92 16.84 -12.10
C LEU A 159 -7.40 17.42 -13.45
N ASP A 160 -8.26 16.68 -14.16
CA ASP A 160 -8.79 17.11 -15.46
C ASP A 160 -9.71 18.34 -15.35
N ALA A 161 -10.35 18.52 -14.19
CA ALA A 161 -11.12 19.72 -13.86
C ALA A 161 -10.24 20.94 -13.50
N GLY A 162 -8.91 20.78 -13.45
CA GLY A 162 -7.97 21.86 -13.12
C GLY A 162 -7.88 22.23 -11.64
N GLU A 163 -8.34 21.33 -10.74
CA GLU A 163 -8.21 21.56 -9.28
C GLU A 163 -6.76 21.45 -8.79
N TYR A 164 -5.87 20.84 -9.58
CA TYR A 164 -4.46 20.59 -9.29
C TYR A 164 -3.61 20.77 -10.56
N ASP A 165 -2.37 21.20 -10.41
CA ASP A 165 -1.36 21.21 -11.47
C ASP A 165 -0.79 19.82 -11.73
N ALA A 166 -0.68 19.04 -10.67
CA ALA A 166 -0.28 17.63 -10.70
C ALA A 166 -0.90 16.85 -9.54
N ILE A 167 -0.93 15.53 -9.66
CA ILE A 167 -1.30 14.61 -8.58
C ILE A 167 -0.29 13.46 -8.52
N VAL A 168 -0.14 12.85 -7.33
CA VAL A 168 0.73 11.68 -7.16
C VAL A 168 -0.09 10.47 -6.79
N LEU A 169 0.01 9.42 -7.61
CA LEU A 169 -0.69 8.14 -7.45
C LEU A 169 0.31 6.98 -7.43
N ALA A 170 -0.14 5.77 -7.06
CA ALA A 170 0.68 4.58 -7.22
C ALA A 170 0.66 4.13 -8.69
N SER A 171 1.83 3.92 -9.30
CA SER A 171 1.97 3.47 -10.68
C SER A 171 1.19 2.17 -10.94
N SER A 172 1.28 1.20 -10.03
CA SER A 172 0.53 -0.06 -10.12
C SER A 172 -0.98 0.12 -10.22
N GLY A 173 -1.56 1.10 -9.51
CA GLY A 173 -3.00 1.38 -9.58
C GLY A 173 -3.43 1.92 -10.94
N LEU A 174 -2.63 2.82 -11.51
CA LEU A 174 -2.87 3.36 -12.85
C LEU A 174 -2.72 2.28 -13.92
N LYS A 175 -1.66 1.48 -13.87
CA LYS A 175 -1.39 0.40 -14.82
C LYS A 175 -2.51 -0.64 -14.83
N ARG A 176 -2.95 -1.10 -13.64
CA ARG A 176 -4.06 -2.08 -13.50
C ARG A 176 -5.37 -1.58 -14.09
N LEU A 177 -5.62 -0.28 -14.05
CA LEU A 177 -6.82 0.32 -14.64
C LEU A 177 -6.64 0.76 -16.10
N GLY A 178 -5.50 0.46 -16.73
CA GLY A 178 -5.23 0.82 -18.12
C GLY A 178 -4.88 2.30 -18.35
N PHE A 179 -4.53 3.04 -17.29
CA PHE A 179 -4.16 4.46 -17.38
C PHE A 179 -2.66 4.68 -17.56
N HIS A 180 -1.99 3.84 -18.37
CA HIS A 180 -0.55 3.93 -18.61
C HIS A 180 -0.15 5.31 -19.15
N ASP A 181 -0.94 5.87 -20.08
CA ASP A 181 -0.68 7.15 -20.73
C ASP A 181 -0.81 8.35 -19.80
N ARG A 182 -1.40 8.17 -18.62
CA ARG A 182 -1.52 9.22 -17.60
C ARG A 182 -0.25 9.34 -16.73
N ILE A 183 0.61 8.34 -16.75
CA ILE A 183 1.89 8.36 -16.03
C ILE A 183 2.87 9.20 -16.84
N ARG A 184 3.09 10.45 -16.44
CA ARG A 184 4.08 11.32 -17.08
C ARG A 184 5.49 10.92 -16.67
N TYR A 185 5.65 10.55 -15.39
CA TYR A 185 6.94 10.23 -14.81
C TYR A 185 6.77 9.24 -13.67
N SER A 186 7.48 8.11 -13.73
CA SER A 186 7.61 7.21 -12.59
C SER A 186 8.71 7.75 -11.69
N MET A 187 8.32 8.23 -10.51
CA MET A 187 9.24 8.87 -9.57
C MET A 187 10.24 7.84 -9.05
N PRO A 188 11.57 8.04 -9.23
CA PRO A 188 12.55 7.12 -8.69
C PRO A 188 12.47 7.07 -7.17
N ASP A 189 12.86 5.94 -6.61
CA ASP A 189 12.82 5.70 -5.15
C ASP A 189 13.74 6.62 -4.34
N THR A 190 14.70 7.27 -5.00
CA THR A 190 15.52 8.34 -4.43
C THR A 190 14.74 9.64 -4.21
N VAL A 191 13.70 9.88 -5.00
CA VAL A 191 12.80 11.04 -4.91
C VAL A 191 11.57 10.72 -4.06
N SER A 192 10.96 9.57 -4.28
CA SER A 192 9.80 9.09 -3.53
C SER A 192 9.94 7.62 -3.18
N LEU A 193 10.45 7.34 -1.99
CA LEU A 193 10.54 5.97 -1.48
C LEU A 193 9.13 5.40 -1.31
N PRO A 194 8.82 4.22 -1.90
CA PRO A 194 7.48 3.65 -1.92
C PRO A 194 6.89 3.38 -0.53
N ALA A 195 5.57 3.25 -0.48
CA ALA A 195 4.90 2.71 0.69
C ALA A 195 5.22 1.22 0.85
N VAL A 196 5.20 0.75 2.10
CA VAL A 196 5.34 -0.66 2.47
C VAL A 196 4.37 -1.52 1.64
N GLY A 197 4.89 -2.48 0.90
CA GLY A 197 4.11 -3.38 0.05
C GLY A 197 3.45 -2.74 -1.17
N GLN A 198 3.74 -1.47 -1.51
CA GLN A 198 3.15 -0.83 -2.69
C GLN A 198 3.45 -1.64 -3.96
N GLY A 199 2.42 -1.88 -4.76
CA GLY A 199 2.49 -2.69 -5.99
C GLY A 199 2.12 -4.16 -5.79
N ALA A 200 2.27 -4.74 -4.61
CA ALA A 200 1.90 -6.11 -4.34
C ALA A 200 0.42 -6.27 -3.94
N LEU A 201 -0.15 -7.42 -4.28
CA LEU A 201 -1.45 -7.88 -3.78
C LEU A 201 -1.23 -8.89 -2.66
N GLY A 202 -2.08 -8.84 -1.64
CA GLY A 202 -2.12 -9.82 -0.57
C GLY A 202 -3.45 -10.54 -0.53
N ILE A 203 -3.41 -11.82 -0.23
CA ILE A 203 -4.60 -12.67 -0.08
C ILE A 203 -4.73 -13.04 1.38
N GLU A 204 -5.87 -12.69 1.97
CA GLU A 204 -6.25 -12.99 3.33
C GLU A 204 -7.36 -14.04 3.33
N CYS A 205 -7.29 -15.01 4.24
CA CYS A 205 -8.37 -15.99 4.44
C CYS A 205 -8.37 -16.54 5.87
N ARG A 206 -9.33 -17.44 6.14
CA ARG A 206 -9.34 -18.21 7.39
C ARG A 206 -8.18 -19.20 7.42
N LEU A 207 -7.41 -19.18 8.49
CA LEU A 207 -6.25 -20.05 8.69
C LEU A 207 -6.61 -21.51 8.99
N SER A 208 -7.89 -21.79 9.27
CA SER A 208 -8.41 -23.14 9.53
C SER A 208 -8.90 -23.89 8.27
N ASP A 209 -8.85 -23.26 7.09
CA ASP A 209 -9.30 -23.87 5.81
C ASP A 209 -8.09 -24.41 5.04
N ASP A 210 -7.57 -25.57 5.47
CA ASP A 210 -6.37 -26.20 4.88
C ASP A 210 -6.49 -26.42 3.37
N GLU A 211 -7.70 -26.76 2.88
CA GLU A 211 -7.92 -26.94 1.44
C GLU A 211 -7.76 -25.61 0.70
N LEU A 212 -8.31 -24.53 1.24
CA LEU A 212 -8.15 -23.19 0.66
C LEU A 212 -6.69 -22.74 0.69
N LEU A 213 -5.98 -22.97 1.79
CA LEU A 213 -4.55 -22.66 1.90
C LEU A 213 -3.75 -23.35 0.78
N GLY A 214 -4.02 -24.63 0.51
CA GLY A 214 -3.37 -25.34 -0.58
C GLY A 214 -3.73 -24.80 -1.98
N LEU A 215 -4.96 -24.31 -2.19
CA LEU A 215 -5.36 -23.68 -3.45
C LEU A 215 -4.69 -22.31 -3.67
N LEU A 216 -4.38 -21.58 -2.59
CA LEU A 216 -3.80 -20.24 -2.65
C LEU A 216 -2.25 -20.25 -2.71
N GLU A 217 -1.60 -21.33 -2.28
CA GLU A 217 -0.13 -21.45 -2.26
C GLU A 217 0.54 -21.09 -3.60
N PRO A 218 0.04 -21.56 -4.78
CA PRO A 218 0.66 -21.24 -6.06
C PRO A 218 0.64 -19.75 -6.43
N LEU A 219 -0.19 -18.94 -5.77
CA LEU A 219 -0.26 -17.48 -5.97
C LEU A 219 0.80 -16.72 -5.17
N ASN A 220 1.47 -17.38 -4.22
CA ASN A 220 2.50 -16.75 -3.43
C ASN A 220 3.81 -16.63 -4.21
N HIS A 221 4.23 -15.41 -4.49
CA HIS A 221 5.49 -15.11 -5.14
C HIS A 221 6.57 -14.88 -4.07
N THR A 222 7.44 -15.85 -3.87
CA THR A 222 8.42 -15.91 -2.77
C THR A 222 9.29 -14.66 -2.70
N ASP A 223 9.80 -14.17 -3.85
CA ASP A 223 10.67 -12.99 -3.90
C ASP A 223 9.94 -11.71 -3.46
N THR A 224 8.69 -11.57 -3.83
CA THR A 224 7.85 -10.46 -3.35
C THR A 224 7.51 -10.63 -1.88
N ALA A 225 7.17 -11.83 -1.45
CA ALA A 225 6.81 -12.11 -0.08
C ALA A 225 7.95 -11.77 0.90
N ASP A 226 9.18 -12.17 0.59
CA ASP A 226 10.34 -11.89 1.43
C ASP A 226 10.63 -10.39 1.54
N ARG A 227 10.58 -9.67 0.41
CA ARG A 227 10.72 -8.20 0.39
C ARG A 227 9.64 -7.52 1.23
N VAL A 228 8.38 -7.87 1.01
CA VAL A 228 7.24 -7.25 1.71
C VAL A 228 7.24 -7.59 3.19
N LYS A 229 7.64 -8.81 3.60
CA LYS A 229 7.79 -9.18 5.02
C LYS A 229 8.84 -8.32 5.72
N ALA A 230 9.99 -8.07 5.08
CA ALA A 230 11.02 -7.19 5.61
C ALA A 230 10.52 -5.74 5.78
N GLU A 231 9.85 -5.19 4.75
CA GLU A 231 9.23 -3.86 4.79
C GLU A 231 8.18 -3.77 5.90
N ARG A 232 7.32 -4.78 6.05
CA ARG A 232 6.29 -4.85 7.09
C ARG A 232 6.87 -4.98 8.49
N ALA A 233 7.99 -5.69 8.66
CA ALA A 233 8.67 -5.81 9.95
C ALA A 233 9.18 -4.44 10.44
N LEU A 234 9.76 -3.62 9.55
CA LEU A 234 10.14 -2.24 9.85
C LEU A 234 8.90 -1.41 10.24
N ASN A 235 7.86 -1.46 9.42
CA ASN A 235 6.65 -0.67 9.65
C ASN A 235 5.92 -1.06 10.93
N ARG A 236 5.84 -2.36 11.23
CA ARG A 236 5.22 -2.87 12.48
C ARG A 236 5.95 -2.35 13.71
N ARG A 237 7.29 -2.35 13.71
CA ARG A 237 8.09 -1.86 14.84
C ARG A 237 7.94 -0.35 15.06
N LEU A 238 7.65 0.41 14.00
CA LEU A 238 7.35 1.84 14.07
C LEU A 238 5.87 2.13 14.39
N GLU A 239 5.05 1.09 14.64
CA GLU A 239 3.59 1.19 14.81
C GLU A 239 2.90 1.87 13.62
N GLY A 240 3.49 1.72 12.43
CA GLY A 240 3.06 2.40 11.21
C GLY A 240 1.72 1.90 10.68
N GLY A 241 1.04 2.79 9.97
CA GLY A 241 -0.22 2.56 9.27
C GLY A 241 -0.32 3.42 8.02
N CYS A 242 -1.48 3.43 7.36
CA CYS A 242 -1.69 4.21 6.13
C CYS A 242 -1.62 5.73 6.33
N GLN A 243 -1.55 6.21 7.58
CA GLN A 243 -1.73 7.61 7.97
C GLN A 243 -0.46 8.23 8.55
N VAL A 244 0.67 7.57 8.39
CA VAL A 244 1.95 8.05 8.93
C VAL A 244 2.97 8.27 7.82
N PRO A 245 3.90 9.19 8.00
CA PRO A 245 4.92 9.52 7.00
C PRO A 245 6.07 8.51 7.03
N ILE A 246 5.75 7.24 6.84
CA ILE A 246 6.68 6.11 6.80
C ILE A 246 6.75 5.56 5.38
N ALA A 247 7.96 5.30 4.91
CA ALA A 247 8.24 4.54 3.71
C ALA A 247 9.19 3.38 4.02
N ALA A 248 9.01 2.26 3.34
CA ALA A 248 10.00 1.19 3.32
C ALA A 248 9.94 0.45 1.99
N TYR A 249 11.10 0.14 1.45
CA TYR A 249 11.23 -0.55 0.18
C TYR A 249 12.42 -1.49 0.17
N ALA A 250 12.15 -2.76 -0.11
CA ALA A 250 13.15 -3.81 -0.21
C ALA A 250 13.36 -4.27 -1.64
N LEU A 251 14.61 -4.56 -1.98
CA LEU A 251 15.04 -5.20 -3.22
C LEU A 251 15.82 -6.47 -2.88
N LEU A 252 15.77 -7.44 -3.77
CA LEU A 252 16.76 -8.53 -3.82
C LEU A 252 17.84 -8.08 -4.80
N GLU A 253 19.08 -7.92 -4.34
CA GLU A 253 20.23 -7.57 -5.18
C GLU A 253 20.75 -8.80 -5.95
N ASP A 254 20.54 -9.98 -5.32
CA ASP A 254 20.76 -11.31 -5.87
C ASP A 254 19.83 -12.31 -5.17
N ASP A 255 19.96 -13.60 -5.45
CA ASP A 255 19.11 -14.65 -4.88
C ASP A 255 19.24 -14.79 -3.36
N SER A 256 20.26 -14.23 -2.75
CA SER A 256 20.61 -14.41 -1.34
C SER A 256 20.55 -13.13 -0.51
N THR A 257 20.68 -11.96 -1.13
CA THR A 257 20.88 -10.67 -0.45
C THR A 257 19.68 -9.76 -0.59
N LEU A 258 19.10 -9.36 0.53
CA LEU A 258 18.03 -8.39 0.61
C LEU A 258 18.58 -7.03 1.04
N TRP A 259 18.29 -5.99 0.26
CA TRP A 259 18.57 -4.60 0.58
C TRP A 259 17.28 -3.88 0.95
N LEU A 260 17.18 -3.40 2.18
CA LEU A 260 16.02 -2.67 2.71
C LEU A 260 16.39 -1.22 2.99
N ARG A 261 15.53 -0.31 2.54
CA ARG A 261 15.59 1.12 2.84
C ARG A 261 14.35 1.54 3.58
N GLY A 262 14.53 2.41 4.57
CA GLY A 262 13.44 2.94 5.41
C GLY A 262 13.53 4.46 5.54
N LEU A 263 12.36 5.08 5.71
CA LEU A 263 12.25 6.52 5.90
C LEU A 263 11.12 6.83 6.88
N VAL A 264 11.37 7.79 7.77
CA VAL A 264 10.35 8.51 8.56
C VAL A 264 10.61 10.00 8.40
N GLY A 265 9.58 10.81 8.19
CA GLY A 265 9.76 12.24 8.06
C GLY A 265 8.66 13.08 8.68
N ALA A 266 8.96 14.30 9.07
CA ALA A 266 7.97 15.29 9.46
C ALA A 266 7.11 15.69 8.25
N VAL A 267 5.82 15.93 8.48
CA VAL A 267 4.85 16.22 7.40
C VAL A 267 5.24 17.47 6.62
N ASP A 268 5.87 18.44 7.29
CA ASP A 268 6.37 19.67 6.66
C ASP A 268 7.63 19.48 5.78
N GLY A 269 8.22 18.28 5.78
CA GLY A 269 9.41 17.93 5.01
C GLY A 269 10.74 18.45 5.60
N THR A 270 10.72 19.13 6.74
CA THR A 270 11.92 19.76 7.33
C THR A 270 12.87 18.74 7.98
N ARG A 271 12.34 17.62 8.45
CA ARG A 271 13.12 16.54 9.10
C ARG A 271 12.80 15.22 8.42
N ILE A 272 13.81 14.57 7.86
CA ILE A 272 13.69 13.23 7.28
C ILE A 272 14.81 12.35 7.82
N PHE A 273 14.42 11.25 8.45
CA PHE A 273 15.32 10.20 8.89
C PHE A 273 15.34 9.09 7.84
N ARG A 274 16.50 8.65 7.42
CA ARG A 274 16.69 7.60 6.43
C ARG A 274 17.64 6.55 6.98
N VAL A 275 17.33 5.30 6.71
CA VAL A 275 18.17 4.15 7.03
C VAL A 275 18.18 3.19 5.85
N GLU A 276 19.27 2.44 5.74
CA GLU A 276 19.35 1.30 4.83
C GLU A 276 20.24 0.21 5.40
N GLY A 277 20.03 -1.00 4.97
CA GLY A 277 20.83 -2.14 5.36
C GLY A 277 20.67 -3.32 4.43
N ARG A 278 21.62 -4.22 4.52
CA ARG A 278 21.65 -5.48 3.78
C ARG A 278 21.74 -6.65 4.75
N ALA A 279 21.07 -7.73 4.40
CA ALA A 279 21.12 -8.98 5.15
C ALA A 279 20.87 -10.18 4.23
N PRO A 280 21.21 -11.40 4.65
CA PRO A 280 20.71 -12.60 4.00
C PRO A 280 19.18 -12.54 3.88
N ARG A 281 18.65 -12.95 2.76
CA ARG A 281 17.21 -12.93 2.43
C ARG A 281 16.33 -13.50 3.56
N ALA A 282 16.76 -14.62 4.16
CA ALA A 282 16.04 -15.26 5.26
C ALA A 282 15.99 -14.42 6.54
N GLU A 283 16.81 -13.38 6.65
CA GLU A 283 16.89 -12.48 7.82
C GLU A 283 16.21 -11.13 7.58
N GLY A 284 15.47 -10.99 6.50
CA GLY A 284 14.84 -9.72 6.10
C GLY A 284 13.96 -9.10 7.19
N GLU A 285 13.17 -9.89 7.92
CA GLU A 285 12.34 -9.37 9.01
C GLU A 285 13.17 -8.90 10.22
N ARG A 286 14.31 -9.56 10.52
CA ARG A 286 15.25 -9.11 11.55
C ARG A 286 15.83 -7.75 11.14
N LEU A 287 16.33 -7.65 9.89
CA LEU A 287 16.84 -6.40 9.34
C LEU A 287 15.78 -5.28 9.44
N GLY A 288 14.53 -5.57 9.10
CA GLY A 288 13.44 -4.59 9.20
C GLY A 288 13.28 -4.04 10.61
N ARG A 289 13.31 -4.90 11.62
CA ARG A 289 13.24 -4.46 13.04
C ARG A 289 14.47 -3.64 13.45
N GLU A 290 15.67 -4.06 13.06
CA GLU A 290 16.91 -3.34 13.37
C GLU A 290 16.94 -1.94 12.76
N LEU A 291 16.53 -1.79 11.51
CA LEU A 291 16.45 -0.49 10.86
C LEU A 291 15.38 0.41 11.48
N ALA A 292 14.27 -0.15 11.95
CA ALA A 292 13.27 0.60 12.69
C ALA A 292 13.83 1.14 14.02
N GLU A 293 14.60 0.34 14.78
CA GLU A 293 15.28 0.80 16.00
C GLU A 293 16.27 1.94 15.70
N GLN A 294 16.99 1.86 14.59
CA GLN A 294 17.88 2.96 14.18
C GLN A 294 17.09 4.26 13.90
N LEU A 295 15.95 4.17 13.19
CA LEU A 295 15.08 5.32 12.96
C LEU A 295 14.58 5.93 14.27
N LEU A 296 14.14 5.10 15.23
CA LEU A 296 13.70 5.55 16.55
C LEU A 296 14.85 6.25 17.31
N ALA A 297 16.05 5.66 17.29
CA ALA A 297 17.25 6.24 17.94
C ALA A 297 17.67 7.59 17.31
N MET A 298 17.35 7.84 16.03
CA MET A 298 17.55 9.11 15.35
C MET A 298 16.53 10.17 15.72
N GLY A 299 15.44 9.82 16.44
CA GLY A 299 14.37 10.72 16.84
C GLY A 299 13.09 10.64 16.00
N ALA A 300 12.91 9.57 15.23
CA ALA A 300 11.69 9.35 14.47
C ALA A 300 10.44 9.16 15.35
N ASP A 301 10.61 8.68 16.60
CA ASP A 301 9.58 8.57 17.63
C ASP A 301 8.86 9.90 17.86
N LYS A 302 9.62 11.01 17.95
CA LYS A 302 9.07 12.36 18.16
C LYS A 302 8.20 12.80 16.98
N VAL A 303 8.66 12.56 15.76
CA VAL A 303 7.90 12.88 14.54
C VAL A 303 6.62 12.05 14.45
N LEU A 304 6.68 10.78 14.78
CA LEU A 304 5.51 9.90 14.80
C LEU A 304 4.51 10.32 15.88
N ALA A 305 4.99 10.68 17.08
CA ALA A 305 4.14 11.18 18.16
C ALA A 305 3.39 12.47 17.79
N GLU A 306 4.05 13.41 17.08
CA GLU A 306 3.39 14.62 16.54
C GLU A 306 2.20 14.27 15.61
N VAL A 307 2.35 13.25 14.77
CA VAL A 307 1.30 12.79 13.85
C VAL A 307 0.16 12.10 14.58
N TYR A 308 0.46 11.31 15.61
CA TYR A 308 -0.57 10.61 16.41
C TYR A 308 -1.28 11.53 17.42
N GLY A 309 -0.82 12.77 17.60
CA GLY A 309 -1.37 13.69 18.58
C GLY A 309 -1.04 13.30 20.03
N HIS A 310 -0.01 12.50 20.23
CA HIS A 310 0.51 12.15 21.55
C HIS A 310 1.74 13.02 21.82
N THR A 311 1.71 13.77 22.91
CA THR A 311 2.93 14.42 23.41
C THR A 311 3.83 13.33 23.99
N PRO A 312 5.12 13.20 23.57
CA PRO A 312 6.03 12.27 24.20
C PRO A 312 6.12 12.62 25.70
N SER A 313 5.87 11.67 26.54
CA SER A 313 6.08 11.77 28.00
C SER A 313 7.55 11.76 28.34
#